data_47c8beea963fa60dded106d4be783d8e
#
_entry.id   47c8beea963fa60dded106d4be783d8e
#
_cell.length_a   1.000
_cell.length_b   1.000
_cell.length_c   1.000
_cell.angle_alpha   90.00
_cell.angle_beta   90.00
_cell.angle_gamma   90.00
#
_symmetry.space_group_name_H-M   'P 1'
#
loop_
_entity.id
_entity.type
_entity.pdbx_description
1 polymer ?
#
loop_
_entity_poly.entity_id
_entity_poly.type
_entity_poly.pdbx_seq_one_letter_code
_entity_poly.pdbx_strand_id
1 'polypeptide(L)'
;TFLSNGKDALAFLEDNAVDVVVADMRMPEMTGSELLLQISRLYPDIVRIMLSGYTENKGILNSVGPSHQFLAKPCEPEVLMETIRRSLDLRAQLASTGLRSFITGIQNIPTLPDIYREFMEEVEKPSASTESISAIIDRDVGLYVTILKFTNSAYFSLPTRITSTGQAVQFLGLDTIRSLA
;
A
#
# COMPACT_ATOMS: atom_id res chain seq x y z
N THR A 1 -21.61 0.98 5.34
CA THR A 1 -21.58 0.30 6.66
C THR A 1 -20.31 0.70 7.40
N PHE A 2 -20.39 0.92 8.68
CA PHE A 2 -19.25 1.17 9.56
C PHE A 2 -19.13 0.01 10.56
N LEU A 3 -17.92 -0.51 10.74
CA LEU A 3 -17.61 -1.61 11.65
C LEU A 3 -16.42 -1.22 12.53
N SER A 4 -16.40 -1.67 13.77
CA SER A 4 -15.47 -1.20 14.80
C SER A 4 -14.14 -1.97 14.85
N ASN A 5 -14.09 -3.17 14.26
CA ASN A 5 -12.90 -4.02 14.26
C ASN A 5 -12.81 -4.90 13.01
N GLY A 6 -11.65 -5.51 12.80
CA GLY A 6 -11.36 -6.31 11.60
C GLY A 6 -12.10 -7.65 11.55
N LYS A 7 -12.39 -8.27 12.72
CA LYS A 7 -13.10 -9.55 12.75
C LYS A 7 -14.55 -9.39 12.31
N ASP A 8 -15.23 -8.35 12.81
CA ASP A 8 -16.59 -8.03 12.38
C ASP A 8 -16.65 -7.69 10.89
N ALA A 9 -15.58 -7.03 10.37
CA ALA A 9 -15.48 -6.75 8.94
C ALA A 9 -15.38 -8.03 8.11
N LEU A 10 -14.57 -9.01 8.51
CA LEU A 10 -14.48 -10.30 7.81
C LEU A 10 -15.79 -11.07 7.86
N ALA A 11 -16.43 -11.16 9.04
CA ALA A 11 -17.73 -11.80 9.19
C ALA A 11 -18.81 -11.13 8.32
N PHE A 12 -18.81 -9.80 8.25
CA PHE A 12 -19.73 -9.06 7.38
C PHE A 12 -19.56 -9.40 5.90
N LEU A 13 -18.31 -9.61 5.45
CA LEU A 13 -17.99 -9.94 4.06
C LEU A 13 -18.46 -11.35 3.66
N GLU A 14 -18.68 -12.26 4.59
CA GLU A 14 -19.20 -13.61 4.29
C GLU A 14 -20.63 -13.55 3.72
N ASP A 15 -21.45 -12.63 4.21
CA ASP A 15 -22.87 -12.54 3.86
C ASP A 15 -23.21 -11.34 2.95
N ASN A 16 -22.25 -10.44 2.69
CA ASN A 16 -22.52 -9.19 1.99
C ASN A 16 -21.53 -8.93 0.85
N ALA A 17 -22.05 -8.58 -0.32
CA ALA A 17 -21.25 -8.09 -1.42
C ALA A 17 -20.76 -6.65 -1.15
N VAL A 18 -19.45 -6.44 -1.19
CA VAL A 18 -18.80 -5.17 -0.92
C VAL A 18 -17.82 -4.84 -2.03
N ASP A 19 -17.85 -3.61 -2.52
CA ASP A 19 -16.94 -3.14 -3.58
C ASP A 19 -15.65 -2.54 -3.03
N VAL A 20 -15.72 -1.90 -1.84
CA VAL A 20 -14.59 -1.17 -1.24
C VAL A 20 -14.54 -1.43 0.26
N VAL A 21 -13.35 -1.68 0.76
CA VAL A 21 -13.04 -1.67 2.19
C VAL A 21 -12.04 -0.56 2.47
N VAL A 22 -12.39 0.30 3.42
CA VAL A 22 -11.51 1.33 3.97
C VAL A 22 -11.16 0.94 5.40
N ALA A 23 -9.90 0.69 5.67
CA ALA A 23 -9.42 0.24 6.98
C ALA A 23 -8.50 1.28 7.62
N ASP A 24 -8.68 1.50 8.91
CA ASP A 24 -7.69 2.18 9.73
C ASP A 24 -6.47 1.27 9.95
N MET A 25 -5.26 1.83 9.89
CA MET A 25 -4.04 1.10 10.22
C MET A 25 -4.12 0.47 11.62
N ARG A 26 -4.62 1.23 12.61
CA ARG A 26 -4.74 0.79 14.01
C ARG A 26 -6.17 0.49 14.38
N MET A 27 -6.46 -0.78 14.53
CA MET A 27 -7.74 -1.24 15.04
C MET A 27 -7.53 -2.22 16.20
N PRO A 28 -8.48 -2.36 17.13
CA PRO A 28 -8.44 -3.39 18.16
C PRO A 28 -8.38 -4.79 17.55
N GLU A 29 -7.69 -5.70 18.21
CA GLU A 29 -7.58 -7.14 17.91
C GLU A 29 -6.89 -7.51 16.60
N MET A 30 -7.07 -6.73 15.53
CA MET A 30 -6.51 -6.98 14.21
C MET A 30 -6.16 -5.63 13.56
N THR A 31 -4.93 -5.48 13.08
CA THR A 31 -4.50 -4.28 12.36
C THR A 31 -5.17 -4.18 11.00
N GLY A 32 -5.25 -2.96 10.45
CA GLY A 32 -5.76 -2.76 9.09
C GLY A 32 -4.96 -3.53 8.04
N SER A 33 -3.65 -3.65 8.24
CA SER A 33 -2.76 -4.46 7.36
C SER A 33 -3.17 -5.93 7.34
N GLU A 34 -3.39 -6.52 8.51
CA GLU A 34 -3.81 -7.93 8.62
C GLU A 34 -5.19 -8.15 8.01
N LEU A 35 -6.12 -7.22 8.26
CA LEU A 35 -7.45 -7.25 7.65
C LEU A 35 -7.34 -7.20 6.11
N LEU A 36 -6.65 -6.21 5.56
CA LEU A 36 -6.55 -6.04 4.11
C LEU A 36 -5.77 -7.18 3.45
N LEU A 37 -4.81 -7.80 4.15
CA LEU A 37 -4.12 -8.99 3.68
C LEU A 37 -5.08 -10.18 3.57
N GLN A 38 -5.94 -10.41 4.56
CA GLN A 38 -6.95 -11.47 4.48
C GLN A 38 -7.96 -11.20 3.36
N ILE A 39 -8.45 -9.96 3.25
CA ILE A 39 -9.35 -9.56 2.17
C ILE A 39 -8.70 -9.74 0.79
N SER A 40 -7.40 -9.45 0.64
CA SER A 40 -6.71 -9.62 -0.64
C SER A 40 -6.67 -11.08 -1.12
N ARG A 41 -6.67 -12.03 -0.18
CA ARG A 41 -6.66 -13.47 -0.45
C ARG A 41 -8.04 -14.05 -0.69
N LEU A 42 -9.01 -13.66 0.13
CA LEU A 42 -10.37 -14.21 0.12
C LEU A 42 -11.27 -13.50 -0.90
N TYR A 43 -11.08 -12.19 -1.06
CA TYR A 43 -11.92 -11.30 -1.87
C TYR A 43 -11.04 -10.38 -2.73
N PRO A 44 -10.28 -10.91 -3.71
CA PRO A 44 -9.28 -10.15 -4.47
C PRO A 44 -9.88 -8.97 -5.24
N ASP A 45 -11.16 -9.02 -5.54
CA ASP A 45 -11.88 -8.02 -6.30
C ASP A 45 -12.29 -6.78 -5.48
N ILE A 46 -12.27 -6.88 -4.17
CA ILE A 46 -12.59 -5.73 -3.31
C ILE A 46 -11.47 -4.69 -3.39
N VAL A 47 -11.84 -3.44 -3.65
CA VAL A 47 -10.91 -2.31 -3.56
C VAL A 47 -10.53 -2.10 -2.09
N ARG A 48 -9.24 -2.04 -1.80
CA ARG A 48 -8.68 -1.94 -0.44
C ARG A 48 -7.95 -0.63 -0.26
N ILE A 49 -8.43 0.19 0.67
CA ILE A 49 -7.88 1.50 0.99
C ILE A 49 -7.44 1.50 2.45
N MET A 50 -6.22 1.95 2.72
CA MET A 50 -5.68 2.11 4.07
C MET A 50 -5.69 3.59 4.48
N LEU A 51 -6.21 3.87 5.68
CA LEU A 51 -6.02 5.15 6.34
C LEU A 51 -4.88 5.04 7.34
N SER A 52 -3.88 5.92 7.24
CA SER A 52 -2.69 5.91 8.11
C SER A 52 -2.41 7.29 8.67
N GLY A 53 -2.05 7.35 9.95
CA GLY A 53 -1.59 8.58 10.61
C GLY A 53 -0.12 8.88 10.32
N TYR A 54 0.28 10.13 10.41
CA TYR A 54 1.67 10.60 10.20
C TYR A 54 2.70 9.92 11.13
N THR A 55 2.26 9.49 12.31
CA THR A 55 3.10 8.83 13.33
C THR A 55 3.16 7.32 13.21
N GLU A 56 2.50 6.74 12.20
CA GLU A 56 2.30 5.29 12.07
C GLU A 56 3.22 4.66 11.01
N ASN A 57 4.34 5.33 10.72
CA ASN A 57 5.20 4.97 9.59
C ASN A 57 5.94 3.63 9.74
N LYS A 58 6.14 3.13 10.97
CA LYS A 58 6.82 1.84 11.16
C LYS A 58 6.00 0.68 10.62
N GLY A 59 6.56 -0.05 9.68
CA GLY A 59 5.93 -1.24 9.09
C GLY A 59 4.92 -0.95 7.98
N ILE A 60 4.76 0.30 7.54
CA ILE A 60 3.86 0.64 6.42
C ILE A 60 4.21 -0.14 5.15
N LEU A 61 5.49 -0.40 4.88
CA LEU A 61 5.92 -1.17 3.71
C LEU A 61 5.28 -2.57 3.66
N ASN A 62 5.10 -3.21 4.81
CA ASN A 62 4.41 -4.50 4.91
C ASN A 62 2.90 -4.40 4.58
N SER A 63 2.33 -3.20 4.69
CA SER A 63 0.91 -2.92 4.42
C SER A 63 0.65 -2.49 2.97
N VAL A 64 1.71 -2.11 2.22
CA VAL A 64 1.57 -1.63 0.84
C VAL A 64 1.11 -2.74 -0.10
N GLY A 65 1.60 -3.97 0.08
CA GLY A 65 1.22 -5.12 -0.73
C GLY A 65 -0.30 -5.34 -0.80
N PRO A 66 -0.98 -5.52 0.35
CA PRO A 66 -2.40 -5.83 0.38
C PRO A 66 -3.33 -4.65 0.05
N SER A 67 -2.86 -3.40 0.10
CA SER A 67 -3.67 -2.21 -0.15
C SER A 67 -3.58 -1.74 -1.59
N HIS A 68 -4.68 -1.19 -2.14
CA HIS A 68 -4.70 -0.54 -3.45
C HIS A 68 -4.30 0.94 -3.35
N GLN A 69 -4.72 1.61 -2.28
CA GLN A 69 -4.45 3.02 -2.02
C GLN A 69 -4.17 3.27 -0.53
N PHE A 70 -3.41 4.33 -0.26
CA PHE A 70 -3.18 4.88 1.06
C PHE A 70 -3.65 6.31 1.12
N LEU A 71 -4.23 6.70 2.27
CA LEU A 71 -4.63 8.07 2.56
C LEU A 71 -4.10 8.48 3.93
N ALA A 72 -3.55 9.69 4.01
CA ALA A 72 -3.10 10.26 5.27
C ALA A 72 -4.28 10.71 6.13
N LYS A 73 -4.16 10.54 7.45
CA LYS A 73 -5.06 11.15 8.42
C LYS A 73 -4.46 12.49 8.92
N PRO A 74 -5.26 13.53 9.07
CA PRO A 74 -6.70 13.62 8.80
C PRO A 74 -7.00 13.59 7.29
N CYS A 75 -8.04 12.87 6.88
CA CYS A 75 -8.47 12.77 5.49
C CYS A 75 -9.80 13.48 5.31
N GLU A 76 -9.83 14.46 4.39
CA GLU A 76 -11.06 15.13 4.02
C GLU A 76 -12.01 14.16 3.32
N PRO A 77 -13.32 14.22 3.61
CA PRO A 77 -14.30 13.31 3.02
C PRO A 77 -14.28 13.31 1.50
N GLU A 78 -14.07 14.47 0.88
CA GLU A 78 -14.01 14.65 -0.57
C GLU A 78 -12.83 13.88 -1.19
N VAL A 79 -11.67 13.91 -0.56
CA VAL A 79 -10.47 13.18 -0.98
C VAL A 79 -10.69 11.67 -0.91
N LEU A 80 -11.31 11.20 0.19
CA LEU A 80 -11.66 9.79 0.35
C LEU A 80 -12.64 9.34 -0.75
N MET A 81 -13.71 10.10 -0.97
CA MET A 81 -14.73 9.78 -1.98
C MET A 81 -14.17 9.78 -3.40
N GLU A 82 -13.31 10.74 -3.73
CA GLU A 82 -12.64 10.79 -5.04
C GLU A 82 -11.69 9.59 -5.23
N THR A 83 -10.95 9.21 -4.19
CA THR A 83 -10.06 8.05 -4.22
C THR A 83 -10.85 6.75 -4.42
N ILE A 84 -11.98 6.60 -3.73
CA ILE A 84 -12.89 5.46 -3.91
C ILE A 84 -13.38 5.41 -5.36
N ARG A 85 -13.93 6.51 -5.87
CA ARG A 85 -14.47 6.59 -7.22
C ARG A 85 -13.43 6.22 -8.27
N ARG A 86 -12.25 6.82 -8.24
CA ARG A 86 -11.15 6.51 -9.17
C ARG A 86 -10.74 5.05 -9.12
N SER A 87 -10.69 4.47 -7.93
CA SER A 87 -10.29 3.07 -7.76
C SER A 87 -11.35 2.11 -8.33
N LEU A 88 -12.64 2.43 -8.18
CA LEU A 88 -13.74 1.67 -8.76
C LEU A 88 -13.79 1.79 -10.29
N ASP A 89 -13.60 3.01 -10.83
CA ASP A 89 -13.54 3.25 -12.27
C ASP A 89 -12.39 2.46 -12.92
N LEU A 90 -11.20 2.49 -12.30
CA LEU A 90 -10.06 1.70 -12.76
C LEU A 90 -10.36 0.19 -12.73
N ARG A 91 -10.97 -0.31 -11.65
CA ARG A 91 -11.39 -1.72 -11.54
C ARG A 91 -12.34 -2.10 -12.68
N ALA A 92 -13.32 -1.25 -12.97
CA ALA A 92 -14.28 -1.48 -14.05
C ALA A 92 -13.60 -1.52 -15.44
N GLN A 93 -12.68 -0.59 -15.71
CA GLN A 93 -11.90 -0.56 -16.95
C GLN A 93 -11.04 -1.80 -17.11
N LEU A 94 -10.36 -2.25 -16.06
CA LEU A 94 -9.53 -3.46 -16.07
C LEU A 94 -10.36 -4.73 -16.28
N ALA A 95 -11.57 -4.77 -15.73
CA ALA A 95 -12.49 -5.89 -15.94
C ALA A 95 -12.90 -6.03 -17.42
N SER A 96 -13.07 -4.90 -18.12
CA SER A 96 -13.46 -4.88 -19.54
C SER A 96 -12.33 -5.29 -20.50
N THR A 97 -11.07 -5.20 -20.07
CA THR A 97 -9.90 -5.48 -20.94
C THR A 97 -9.32 -6.88 -20.78
N GLY A 98 -9.89 -7.73 -19.93
CA GLY A 98 -9.35 -9.08 -19.64
C GLY A 98 -8.00 -9.11 -18.92
N LEU A 99 -7.43 -7.94 -18.56
CA LEU A 99 -6.14 -7.81 -17.91
C LEU A 99 -6.20 -8.06 -16.39
N ARG A 100 -7.38 -8.30 -15.86
CA ARG A 100 -7.64 -8.42 -14.42
C ARG A 100 -6.80 -9.51 -13.75
N SER A 101 -6.71 -10.68 -14.36
CA SER A 101 -5.95 -11.81 -13.82
C SER A 101 -4.42 -11.57 -13.81
N PHE A 102 -3.92 -10.79 -14.77
CA PHE A 102 -2.50 -10.40 -14.79
C PHE A 102 -2.16 -9.42 -13.66
N ILE A 103 -3.02 -8.44 -13.40
CA ILE A 103 -2.76 -7.39 -12.41
C ILE A 103 -2.90 -7.91 -10.97
N THR A 104 -3.87 -8.78 -10.69
CA THR A 104 -3.99 -9.44 -9.38
C THR A 104 -2.77 -10.31 -9.05
N GLY A 105 -2.14 -10.94 -10.05
CA GLY A 105 -0.89 -11.68 -9.88
C GLY A 105 0.31 -10.79 -9.53
N ILE A 106 0.37 -9.58 -10.07
CA ILE A 106 1.47 -8.63 -9.85
C ILE A 106 1.37 -7.92 -8.49
N GLN A 107 0.17 -7.79 -7.93
CA GLN A 107 -0.04 -7.05 -6.67
C GLN A 107 0.60 -7.71 -5.43
N ASN A 108 0.98 -8.97 -5.50
CA ASN A 108 1.54 -9.74 -4.39
C ASN A 108 2.90 -10.37 -4.75
N ILE A 109 3.77 -9.67 -5.46
CA ILE A 109 5.14 -10.14 -5.68
C ILE A 109 5.87 -9.99 -4.33
N PRO A 110 6.25 -11.10 -3.67
CA PRO A 110 6.99 -11.02 -2.42
C PRO A 110 8.41 -10.50 -2.69
N THR A 111 8.87 -9.63 -1.83
CA THR A 111 10.30 -9.25 -1.80
C THR A 111 11.13 -10.43 -1.33
N LEU A 112 12.30 -10.64 -1.93
CA LEU A 112 13.25 -11.66 -1.49
C LEU A 112 13.74 -11.34 -0.08
N PRO A 113 13.67 -12.28 0.88
CA PRO A 113 14.04 -12.03 2.29
C PRO A 113 15.44 -11.44 2.47
N ASP A 114 16.40 -11.87 1.65
CA ASP A 114 17.79 -11.37 1.72
C ASP A 114 17.91 -9.93 1.21
N ILE A 115 17.20 -9.57 0.14
CA ILE A 115 17.17 -8.19 -0.37
C ILE A 115 16.47 -7.26 0.61
N TYR A 116 15.37 -7.71 1.22
CA TYR A 116 14.67 -6.94 2.25
C TYR A 116 15.56 -6.67 3.46
N ARG A 117 16.29 -7.68 3.93
CA ARG A 117 17.25 -7.53 5.02
C ARG A 117 18.38 -6.55 4.65
N GLU A 118 18.97 -6.70 3.46
CA GLU A 118 20.02 -5.79 2.96
C GLU A 118 19.50 -4.35 2.90
N PHE A 119 18.28 -4.16 2.42
CA PHE A 119 17.60 -2.85 2.39
C PHE A 119 17.47 -2.26 3.79
N MET A 120 16.99 -3.03 4.77
CA MET A 120 16.85 -2.59 6.16
C MET A 120 18.21 -2.21 6.78
N GLU A 121 19.23 -3.03 6.58
CA GLU A 121 20.60 -2.76 7.05
C GLU A 121 21.20 -1.53 6.41
N GLU A 122 20.98 -1.30 5.11
CA GLU A 122 21.49 -0.12 4.41
C GLU A 122 20.81 1.16 4.90
N VAL A 123 19.49 1.14 5.06
CA VAL A 123 18.69 2.29 5.51
C VAL A 123 19.14 2.80 6.90
N GLU A 124 19.58 1.90 7.78
CA GLU A 124 20.07 2.25 9.13
C GLU A 124 21.50 2.83 9.14
N LYS A 125 22.25 2.69 8.07
CA LYS A 125 23.63 3.19 8.03
C LYS A 125 23.67 4.72 7.99
N PRO A 126 24.60 5.35 8.72
CA PRO A 126 24.85 6.79 8.62
C PRO A 126 25.30 7.24 7.23
N SER A 127 25.91 6.32 6.45
CA SER A 127 26.40 6.53 5.11
C SER A 127 25.36 6.23 4.02
N ALA A 128 24.12 5.90 4.39
CA ALA A 128 23.05 5.63 3.43
C ALA A 128 22.85 6.81 2.47
N SER A 129 22.72 6.51 1.20
CA SER A 129 22.47 7.51 0.16
C SER A 129 21.28 7.11 -0.71
N THR A 130 20.74 8.07 -1.45
CA THR A 130 19.69 7.81 -2.44
C THR A 130 20.13 6.73 -3.43
N GLU A 131 21.39 6.78 -3.85
CA GLU A 131 21.96 5.86 -4.83
C GLU A 131 22.09 4.46 -4.27
N SER A 132 22.61 4.30 -3.03
CA SER A 132 22.79 2.97 -2.42
C SER A 132 21.44 2.29 -2.17
N ILE A 133 20.46 3.03 -1.67
CA ILE A 133 19.11 2.52 -1.40
C ILE A 133 18.39 2.17 -2.71
N SER A 134 18.45 3.04 -3.72
CA SER A 134 17.81 2.78 -5.02
C SER A 134 18.40 1.53 -5.69
N ALA A 135 19.73 1.36 -5.63
CA ALA A 135 20.40 0.19 -6.20
C ALA A 135 19.95 -1.14 -5.57
N ILE A 136 19.63 -1.13 -4.27
CA ILE A 136 19.08 -2.32 -3.59
C ILE A 136 17.63 -2.56 -4.03
N ILE A 137 16.81 -1.51 -4.06
CA ILE A 137 15.40 -1.61 -4.47
C ILE A 137 15.29 -2.13 -5.92
N ASP A 138 16.13 -1.67 -6.82
CA ASP A 138 16.11 -2.05 -8.24
C ASP A 138 16.45 -3.53 -8.49
N ARG A 139 17.03 -4.22 -7.52
CA ARG A 139 17.36 -5.66 -7.61
C ARG A 139 16.18 -6.58 -7.28
N ASP A 140 15.09 -6.04 -6.73
CA ASP A 140 13.92 -6.83 -6.33
C ASP A 140 12.62 -6.21 -6.83
N VAL A 141 11.92 -6.92 -7.70
CA VAL A 141 10.68 -6.45 -8.33
C VAL A 141 9.59 -6.19 -7.27
N GLY A 142 9.51 -7.00 -6.22
CA GLY A 142 8.54 -6.83 -5.15
C GLY A 142 8.76 -5.52 -4.40
N LEU A 143 10.00 -5.24 -3.98
CA LEU A 143 10.37 -4.01 -3.30
C LEU A 143 10.22 -2.78 -4.21
N TYR A 144 10.65 -2.89 -5.48
CA TYR A 144 10.46 -1.86 -6.49
C TYR A 144 8.99 -1.44 -6.63
N VAL A 145 8.10 -2.41 -6.87
CA VAL A 145 6.66 -2.16 -7.02
C VAL A 145 6.06 -1.58 -5.74
N THR A 146 6.47 -2.09 -4.58
CA THR A 146 6.01 -1.64 -3.28
C THR A 146 6.34 -0.17 -3.04
N ILE A 147 7.59 0.24 -3.25
CA ILE A 147 8.05 1.63 -3.06
C ILE A 147 7.33 2.57 -4.05
N LEU A 148 7.25 2.23 -5.32
CA LEU A 148 6.57 3.07 -6.31
C LEU A 148 5.06 3.17 -6.06
N LYS A 149 4.42 2.08 -5.67
CA LYS A 149 3.00 2.06 -5.33
C LYS A 149 2.71 2.96 -4.13
N PHE A 150 3.52 2.86 -3.07
CA PHE A 150 3.40 3.70 -1.89
C PHE A 150 3.60 5.18 -2.24
N THR A 151 4.70 5.50 -2.93
CA THR A 151 5.03 6.90 -3.29
C THR A 151 3.95 7.54 -4.18
N ASN A 152 3.39 6.78 -5.12
CA ASN A 152 2.33 7.27 -6.02
C ASN A 152 0.92 7.14 -5.44
N SER A 153 0.78 6.72 -4.19
CA SER A 153 -0.53 6.64 -3.54
C SER A 153 -1.13 8.03 -3.30
N ALA A 154 -2.43 8.08 -3.08
CA ALA A 154 -3.13 9.30 -2.71
C ALA A 154 -2.66 9.91 -1.37
N TYR A 155 -1.86 9.14 -0.61
CA TYR A 155 -1.22 9.60 0.64
C TYR A 155 -0.37 10.87 0.42
N PHE A 156 0.37 10.94 -0.70
CA PHE A 156 1.27 12.06 -0.99
C PHE A 156 0.65 13.11 -1.94
N SER A 157 -0.50 12.83 -2.53
CA SER A 157 -1.22 13.76 -3.44
C SER A 157 -0.32 14.39 -4.50
N LEU A 158 0.55 13.59 -5.10
CA LEU A 158 1.53 14.06 -6.08
C LEU A 158 0.86 14.57 -7.37
N PRO A 159 1.25 15.74 -7.88
CA PRO A 159 0.76 16.26 -9.15
C PRO A 159 1.26 15.47 -10.37
N THR A 160 2.43 14.84 -10.24
CA THR A 160 3.08 14.04 -11.29
C THR A 160 3.48 12.67 -10.75
N ARG A 161 3.35 11.66 -11.58
CA ARG A 161 3.68 10.28 -11.20
C ARG A 161 5.18 10.06 -11.13
N ILE A 162 5.65 9.44 -10.05
CA ILE A 162 7.03 8.99 -9.89
C ILE A 162 7.18 7.64 -10.60
N THR A 163 8.21 7.50 -11.43
CA THR A 163 8.42 6.33 -12.29
C THR A 163 9.73 5.59 -12.03
N SER A 164 10.61 6.13 -11.17
CA SER A 164 11.87 5.49 -10.81
C SER A 164 12.08 5.45 -9.29
N THR A 165 12.84 4.47 -8.83
CA THR A 165 13.23 4.31 -7.42
C THR A 165 14.05 5.47 -6.92
N GLY A 166 14.98 6.00 -7.73
CA GLY A 166 15.75 7.19 -7.38
C GLY A 166 14.87 8.40 -7.09
N GLN A 167 13.87 8.67 -7.94
CA GLN A 167 12.88 9.73 -7.69
C GLN A 167 12.06 9.45 -6.43
N ALA A 168 11.66 8.18 -6.21
CA ALA A 168 10.89 7.79 -5.05
C ALA A 168 11.67 7.99 -3.75
N VAL A 169 12.92 7.53 -3.70
CA VAL A 169 13.82 7.70 -2.55
C VAL A 169 14.11 9.17 -2.28
N GLN A 170 14.38 9.96 -3.33
CA GLN A 170 14.61 11.38 -3.21
C GLN A 170 13.38 12.14 -2.71
N PHE A 171 12.19 11.77 -3.19
CA PHE A 171 10.93 12.39 -2.77
C PHE A 171 10.57 12.04 -1.32
N LEU A 172 10.67 10.76 -0.94
CA LEU A 172 10.37 10.30 0.41
C LEU A 172 11.39 10.84 1.43
N GLY A 173 12.64 10.93 1.03
CA GLY A 173 13.76 11.22 1.92
C GLY A 173 14.16 10.02 2.77
N LEU A 174 15.43 9.96 3.17
CA LEU A 174 15.99 8.83 3.92
C LEU A 174 15.31 8.64 5.29
N ASP A 175 14.94 9.74 5.95
CA ASP A 175 14.29 9.67 7.28
C ASP A 175 12.88 9.09 7.18
N THR A 176 12.13 9.42 6.12
CA THR A 176 10.83 8.80 5.85
C THR A 176 11.00 7.31 5.57
N ILE A 177 11.96 6.94 4.72
CA ILE A 177 12.23 5.53 4.40
C ILE A 177 12.62 4.75 5.66
N ARG A 178 13.47 5.30 6.54
CA ARG A 178 13.78 4.71 7.85
C ARG A 178 12.55 4.49 8.73
N SER A 179 11.63 5.43 8.69
CA SER A 179 10.39 5.31 9.49
C SER A 179 9.38 4.33 8.90
N LEU A 180 9.48 4.02 7.61
CA LEU A 180 8.59 3.08 6.90
C LEU A 180 9.09 1.64 6.99
N ALA A 181 10.38 1.47 7.17
CA ALA A 181 11.07 0.18 7.28
C ALA A 181 10.91 -0.43 8.67
#